data_803ed0cc17287a285fc3582e83605807
#
_entry.id   803ed0cc17287a285fc3582e83605807
#
_cell.length_a   1.000
_cell.length_b   1.000
_cell.length_c   1.000
_cell.angle_alpha   90.00
_cell.angle_beta   90.00
_cell.angle_gamma   90.00
#
_symmetry.space_group_name_H-M   'P 1'
#
loop_
_entity.id
_entity.type
_entity.pdbx_description
1 polymer ?
#
loop_
_entity_poly.entity_id
_entity_poly.type
_entity_poly.pdbx_seq_one_letter_code
_entity_poly.pdbx_strand_id
1 'polypeptide(L)'
;MTDIIQALQARFGHAIRDITEFRGETTLLVETSAIVDICRVLKLEHGFNYCADICGADRFTEEERFEVIYNLTNLEKRLRLRLKVRVSEENPVVPSVTSIWRAANWHERETYDMYGIRFEGHPDLRRMYMPEDFEYYPLRKDFPLIGVPGSIPLPEFDKKAPKQDAGRRYNQGEQI
;
A
#
# COMPACT_ATOMS: atom_id res chain seq x y z
N MET A 1 -19.60 -13.21 1.09
CA MET A 1 -18.13 -13.22 1.01
C MET A 1 -17.60 -14.65 0.94
N THR A 2 -18.04 -15.54 1.78
CA THR A 2 -17.59 -16.96 1.84
C THR A 2 -17.53 -17.66 0.49
N ASP A 3 -18.58 -17.55 -0.33
CA ASP A 3 -18.63 -18.18 -1.66
C ASP A 3 -17.54 -17.67 -2.61
N ILE A 4 -17.21 -16.37 -2.51
CA ILE A 4 -16.15 -15.74 -3.32
C ILE A 4 -14.79 -16.29 -2.89
N ILE A 5 -14.57 -16.35 -1.58
CA ILE A 5 -13.31 -16.90 -1.04
C ILE A 5 -13.14 -18.36 -1.43
N GLN A 6 -14.19 -19.17 -1.34
CA GLN A 6 -14.17 -20.57 -1.77
C GLN A 6 -13.85 -20.71 -3.27
N ALA A 7 -14.46 -19.87 -4.12
CA ALA A 7 -14.17 -19.86 -5.55
C ALA A 7 -12.70 -19.48 -5.85
N LEU A 8 -12.17 -18.47 -5.12
CA LEU A 8 -10.75 -18.10 -5.24
C LEU A 8 -9.82 -19.21 -4.75
N GLN A 9 -10.15 -19.86 -3.63
CA GLN A 9 -9.36 -20.99 -3.12
C GLN A 9 -9.36 -22.17 -4.08
N ALA A 10 -10.50 -22.49 -4.69
CA ALA A 10 -10.58 -23.57 -5.67
C ALA A 10 -9.70 -23.33 -6.91
N ARG A 11 -9.57 -22.06 -7.34
CA ARG A 11 -8.84 -21.67 -8.55
C ARG A 11 -7.38 -21.31 -8.29
N PHE A 12 -7.12 -20.62 -7.17
CA PHE A 12 -5.81 -20.04 -6.83
C PHE A 12 -5.29 -20.50 -5.47
N GLY A 13 -5.78 -21.63 -4.93
CA GLY A 13 -5.42 -22.08 -3.60
C GLY A 13 -3.90 -22.24 -3.39
N HIS A 14 -3.17 -22.59 -4.44
CA HIS A 14 -1.71 -22.68 -4.43
C HIS A 14 -1.00 -21.31 -4.30
N ALA A 15 -1.70 -20.23 -4.62
CA ALA A 15 -1.17 -18.87 -4.57
C ALA A 15 -1.76 -18.04 -3.42
N ILE A 16 -2.71 -18.55 -2.65
CA ILE A 16 -3.25 -17.91 -1.46
C ILE A 16 -2.48 -18.43 -0.25
N ARG A 17 -1.62 -17.60 0.32
CA ARG A 17 -0.75 -17.97 1.45
C ARG A 17 -1.46 -17.93 2.79
N ASP A 18 -2.38 -16.97 2.96
CA ASP A 18 -3.12 -16.79 4.21
C ASP A 18 -4.46 -16.10 3.98
N ILE A 19 -5.42 -16.39 4.85
CA ILE A 19 -6.75 -15.77 4.88
C ILE A 19 -7.03 -15.34 6.31
N THR A 20 -7.13 -14.05 6.52
CA THR A 20 -7.40 -13.46 7.82
C THR A 20 -8.75 -12.74 7.80
N GLU A 21 -9.60 -13.01 8.80
CA GLU A 21 -10.82 -12.26 9.06
C GLU A 21 -10.68 -11.47 10.35
N PHE A 22 -10.86 -10.16 10.26
CA PHE A 22 -10.78 -9.29 11.42
C PHE A 22 -11.84 -8.19 11.34
N ARG A 23 -12.68 -8.08 12.37
CA ARG A 23 -13.75 -7.06 12.47
C ARG A 23 -14.67 -6.98 11.23
N GLY A 24 -14.96 -8.14 10.64
CA GLY A 24 -15.80 -8.23 9.44
C GLY A 24 -15.11 -7.86 8.13
N GLU A 25 -13.81 -7.63 8.14
CA GLU A 25 -13.00 -7.46 6.93
C GLU A 25 -12.22 -8.73 6.63
N THR A 26 -12.28 -9.19 5.38
CA THR A 26 -11.50 -10.34 4.90
C THR A 26 -10.26 -9.85 4.18
N THR A 27 -9.12 -10.41 4.53
CA THR A 27 -7.82 -10.13 3.92
C THR A 27 -7.21 -11.42 3.38
N LEU A 28 -6.75 -11.43 2.14
CA LEU A 28 -5.99 -12.51 1.53
C LEU A 28 -4.55 -12.08 1.34
N LEU A 29 -3.60 -12.85 1.85
CA LEU A 29 -2.21 -12.75 1.49
C LEU A 29 -1.97 -13.69 0.30
N VAL A 30 -1.53 -13.13 -0.82
CA VAL A 30 -1.39 -13.88 -2.07
C VAL A 30 0.03 -13.75 -2.64
N GLU A 31 0.41 -14.72 -3.45
CA GLU A 31 1.67 -14.67 -4.19
C GLU A 31 1.67 -13.53 -5.21
N THR A 32 2.80 -12.84 -5.31
CA THR A 32 2.97 -11.69 -6.21
C THR A 32 2.68 -12.05 -7.66
N SER A 33 3.06 -13.25 -8.11
CA SER A 33 2.83 -13.75 -9.47
C SER A 33 1.35 -13.91 -9.82
N ALA A 34 0.48 -14.11 -8.84
CA ALA A 34 -0.95 -14.37 -9.06
C ALA A 34 -1.84 -13.13 -8.91
N ILE A 35 -1.28 -12.00 -8.46
CA ILE A 35 -2.07 -10.81 -8.11
C ILE A 35 -2.95 -10.31 -9.27
N VAL A 36 -2.40 -10.26 -10.48
CA VAL A 36 -3.13 -9.76 -11.66
C VAL A 36 -4.30 -10.66 -12.01
N ASP A 37 -4.11 -11.97 -12.00
CA ASP A 37 -5.17 -12.93 -12.35
C ASP A 37 -6.26 -12.96 -11.29
N ILE A 38 -5.90 -12.92 -10.01
CA ILE A 38 -6.86 -12.82 -8.91
C ILE A 38 -7.68 -11.53 -9.04
N CYS A 39 -7.03 -10.38 -9.26
CA CYS A 39 -7.69 -9.10 -9.47
C CYS A 39 -8.63 -9.11 -10.68
N ARG A 40 -8.22 -9.75 -11.78
CA ARG A 40 -9.05 -9.89 -12.99
C ARG A 40 -10.31 -10.69 -12.71
N VAL A 41 -10.18 -11.81 -12.03
CA VAL A 41 -11.34 -12.66 -11.64
C VAL A 41 -12.26 -11.91 -10.69
N LEU A 42 -11.73 -11.25 -9.68
CA LEU A 42 -12.51 -10.45 -8.75
C LEU A 42 -13.33 -9.37 -9.46
N LYS A 43 -12.74 -8.69 -10.44
CA LYS A 43 -13.46 -7.65 -11.20
C LYS A 43 -14.51 -8.26 -12.12
N LEU A 44 -14.13 -9.21 -12.96
CA LEU A 44 -14.97 -9.70 -14.06
C LEU A 44 -16.06 -10.70 -13.61
N GLU A 45 -15.74 -11.55 -12.65
CA GLU A 45 -16.65 -12.64 -12.24
C GLU A 45 -17.37 -12.31 -10.92
N HIS A 46 -16.75 -11.51 -10.03
CA HIS A 46 -17.32 -11.22 -8.71
C HIS A 46 -17.73 -9.76 -8.51
N GLY A 47 -17.58 -8.91 -9.54
CA GLY A 47 -18.08 -7.53 -9.53
C GLY A 47 -17.34 -6.56 -8.62
N PHE A 48 -16.05 -6.81 -8.29
CA PHE A 48 -15.20 -5.84 -7.59
C PHE A 48 -14.76 -4.75 -8.57
N ASN A 49 -15.69 -3.88 -8.92
CA ASN A 49 -15.51 -2.85 -9.94
C ASN A 49 -14.78 -1.59 -9.44
N TYR A 50 -14.61 -1.45 -8.12
CA TYR A 50 -13.96 -0.31 -7.51
C TYR A 50 -12.70 -0.71 -6.75
N CYS A 51 -11.54 -0.24 -7.23
CA CYS A 51 -10.29 -0.25 -6.50
C CYS A 51 -10.23 1.04 -5.69
N ALA A 52 -10.48 0.92 -4.40
CA ALA A 52 -10.57 2.07 -3.51
C ALA A 52 -9.20 2.65 -3.22
N ASP A 53 -8.18 1.80 -3.11
CA ASP A 53 -6.83 2.19 -2.79
C ASP A 53 -5.83 1.07 -3.11
N ILE A 54 -4.58 1.45 -3.42
CA ILE A 54 -3.41 0.57 -3.44
C ILE A 54 -2.30 1.32 -2.71
N CYS A 55 -1.89 0.81 -1.57
CA CYS A 55 -0.86 1.45 -0.76
C CYS A 55 0.28 0.49 -0.40
N GLY A 56 1.46 1.06 -0.18
CA GLY A 56 2.63 0.36 0.32
C GLY A 56 2.69 0.38 1.85
N ALA A 57 3.39 -0.59 2.41
CA ALA A 57 3.80 -0.58 3.80
C ALA A 57 5.22 -1.14 3.94
N ASP A 58 6.01 -0.52 4.79
CA ASP A 58 7.34 -0.99 5.16
C ASP A 58 7.25 -1.75 6.48
N ARG A 59 7.56 -3.05 6.46
CA ARG A 59 7.57 -3.96 7.61
C ARG A 59 8.95 -4.04 8.26
N PHE A 60 9.93 -3.37 7.73
CA PHE A 60 11.30 -3.10 8.12
C PHE A 60 12.13 -4.33 8.52
N THR A 61 11.76 -5.05 9.58
CA THR A 61 12.55 -6.16 10.13
C THR A 61 12.18 -7.52 9.55
N GLU A 62 11.20 -7.57 8.66
CA GLU A 62 10.72 -8.81 8.05
C GLU A 62 11.52 -9.14 6.78
N GLU A 63 11.70 -10.41 6.49
CA GLU A 63 12.40 -10.88 5.28
C GLU A 63 11.74 -10.35 4.00
N GLU A 64 10.41 -10.47 3.90
CA GLU A 64 9.62 -9.80 2.88
C GLU A 64 9.24 -8.40 3.39
N ARG A 65 10.18 -7.47 3.28
CA ARG A 65 10.11 -6.14 3.89
C ARG A 65 8.92 -5.30 3.45
N PHE A 66 8.61 -5.31 2.17
CA PHE A 66 7.54 -4.46 1.65
C PHE A 66 6.25 -5.23 1.43
N GLU A 67 5.13 -4.60 1.79
CA GLU A 67 3.79 -5.12 1.57
C GLU A 67 3.00 -4.13 0.70
N VAL A 68 2.35 -4.62 -0.36
CA VAL A 68 1.40 -3.84 -1.16
C VAL A 68 0.00 -4.32 -0.81
N ILE A 69 -0.86 -3.39 -0.48
CA ILE A 69 -2.22 -3.62 0.02
C ILE A 69 -3.20 -3.07 -1.00
N TYR A 70 -4.11 -3.92 -1.48
CA TYR A 70 -5.17 -3.57 -2.41
C TYR A 70 -6.51 -3.58 -1.69
N ASN A 71 -7.20 -2.45 -1.60
CA ASN A 71 -8.52 -2.33 -1.02
C ASN A 71 -9.57 -2.34 -2.14
N LEU A 72 -10.26 -3.45 -2.30
CA LEU A 72 -11.21 -3.68 -3.37
C LEU A 72 -12.66 -3.66 -2.86
N THR A 73 -13.56 -3.07 -3.63
CA THR A 73 -14.97 -2.96 -3.26
C THR A 73 -15.89 -3.38 -4.41
N ASN A 74 -16.84 -4.23 -4.10
CA ASN A 74 -18.04 -4.43 -4.91
C ASN A 74 -19.11 -3.47 -4.41
N LEU A 75 -19.39 -2.42 -5.19
CA LEU A 75 -20.31 -1.35 -4.80
C LEU A 75 -21.77 -1.84 -4.76
N GLU A 76 -22.15 -2.73 -5.66
CA GLU A 76 -23.52 -3.24 -5.75
C GLU A 76 -23.87 -4.14 -4.55
N LYS A 77 -22.98 -5.07 -4.23
CA LYS A 77 -23.15 -6.01 -3.11
C LYS A 77 -22.66 -5.46 -1.78
N ARG A 78 -22.06 -4.27 -1.75
CA ARG A 78 -21.46 -3.64 -0.57
C ARG A 78 -20.42 -4.54 0.13
N LEU A 79 -19.64 -5.29 -0.66
CA LEU A 79 -18.60 -6.17 -0.17
C LEU A 79 -17.24 -5.47 -0.28
N ARG A 80 -16.39 -5.72 0.73
CA ARG A 80 -15.00 -5.25 0.74
C ARG A 80 -14.07 -6.45 0.88
N LEU A 81 -13.00 -6.44 0.12
CA LEU A 81 -11.94 -7.44 0.18
C LEU A 81 -10.59 -6.74 0.14
N ARG A 82 -9.68 -7.14 1.01
CA ARG A 82 -8.30 -6.69 0.99
C ARG A 82 -7.41 -7.80 0.45
N LEU A 83 -6.57 -7.47 -0.53
CA LEU A 83 -5.48 -8.34 -0.95
C LEU A 83 -4.16 -7.74 -0.47
N LYS A 84 -3.20 -8.60 -0.16
CA LYS A 84 -1.84 -8.25 0.21
C LYS A 84 -0.87 -9.08 -0.59
N VAL A 85 0.19 -8.45 -1.07
CA VAL A 85 1.38 -9.13 -1.60
C VAL A 85 2.60 -8.63 -0.85
N ARG A 86 3.60 -9.48 -0.70
CA ARG A 86 4.85 -9.14 -0.02
C ARG A 86 6.02 -9.36 -0.94
N VAL A 87 7.00 -8.47 -0.86
CA VAL A 87 8.23 -8.53 -1.65
C VAL A 87 9.44 -8.19 -0.79
N SER A 88 10.58 -8.78 -1.14
CA SER A 88 11.84 -8.50 -0.47
C SER A 88 12.35 -7.09 -0.83
N GLU A 89 13.26 -6.60 -0.01
CA GLU A 89 13.96 -5.34 -0.29
C GLU A 89 14.88 -5.42 -1.52
N GLU A 90 15.47 -6.59 -1.76
CA GLU A 90 16.41 -6.81 -2.85
C GLU A 90 15.73 -6.71 -4.22
N ASN A 91 14.48 -7.16 -4.31
CA ASN A 91 13.70 -7.12 -5.54
C ASN A 91 12.25 -6.69 -5.28
N PRO A 92 12.01 -5.39 -4.98
CA PRO A 92 10.69 -4.87 -4.67
C PRO A 92 9.85 -4.64 -5.94
N VAL A 93 9.48 -5.72 -6.62
CA VAL A 93 8.73 -5.67 -7.88
C VAL A 93 7.41 -6.41 -7.75
N VAL A 94 6.33 -5.75 -8.20
CA VAL A 94 4.96 -6.29 -8.21
C VAL A 94 4.34 -6.04 -9.59
N PRO A 95 3.62 -6.99 -10.19
CA PRO A 95 2.92 -6.74 -11.45
C PRO A 95 1.83 -5.67 -11.30
N SER A 96 1.76 -4.74 -12.26
CA SER A 96 0.78 -3.65 -12.29
C SER A 96 -0.64 -4.16 -12.55
N VAL A 97 -1.62 -3.58 -11.87
CA VAL A 97 -3.05 -3.84 -12.10
C VAL A 97 -3.75 -2.68 -12.83
N THR A 98 -2.99 -1.77 -13.44
CA THR A 98 -3.54 -0.63 -14.22
C THR A 98 -4.41 -1.07 -15.39
N SER A 99 -4.12 -2.23 -16.00
CA SER A 99 -4.94 -2.84 -17.04
C SER A 99 -6.32 -3.28 -16.55
N ILE A 100 -6.47 -3.46 -15.23
CA ILE A 100 -7.73 -3.87 -14.60
C ILE A 100 -8.49 -2.64 -14.10
N TRP A 101 -7.85 -1.76 -13.33
CA TRP A 101 -8.46 -0.53 -12.83
C TRP A 101 -7.60 0.69 -13.21
N ARG A 102 -8.19 1.64 -13.91
CA ARG A 102 -7.48 2.88 -14.30
C ARG A 102 -7.00 3.69 -13.10
N ALA A 103 -7.73 3.66 -11.98
CA ALA A 103 -7.36 4.34 -10.74
C ALA A 103 -6.02 3.84 -10.18
N ALA A 104 -5.67 2.57 -10.41
CA ALA A 104 -4.42 1.97 -9.96
C ALA A 104 -3.19 2.74 -10.45
N ASN A 105 -3.27 3.43 -11.59
CA ASN A 105 -2.16 4.24 -12.12
C ASN A 105 -1.61 5.21 -11.07
N TRP A 106 -2.48 5.95 -10.39
CA TRP A 106 -2.07 6.94 -9.40
C TRP A 106 -1.55 6.29 -8.11
N HIS A 107 -2.25 5.29 -7.61
CA HIS A 107 -1.88 4.59 -6.37
C HIS A 107 -0.55 3.82 -6.50
N GLU A 108 -0.31 3.20 -7.64
CA GLU A 108 0.94 2.48 -7.90
C GLU A 108 2.12 3.47 -8.02
N ARG A 109 1.93 4.62 -8.66
CA ARG A 109 2.94 5.69 -8.71
C ARG A 109 3.24 6.27 -7.33
N GLU A 110 2.22 6.49 -6.49
CA GLU A 110 2.42 6.93 -5.11
C GLU A 110 3.22 5.90 -4.30
N THR A 111 2.85 4.62 -4.40
CA THR A 111 3.55 3.53 -3.73
C THR A 111 5.00 3.42 -4.20
N TYR A 112 5.25 3.58 -5.50
CA TYR A 112 6.60 3.65 -6.06
C TYR A 112 7.38 4.85 -5.50
N ASP A 113 6.79 6.03 -5.51
CA ASP A 113 7.45 7.26 -5.09
C ASP A 113 7.82 7.24 -3.60
N MET A 114 6.97 6.66 -2.77
CA MET A 114 7.14 6.65 -1.31
C MET A 114 8.00 5.50 -0.79
N TYR A 115 7.97 4.33 -1.44
CA TYR A 115 8.65 3.11 -0.94
C TYR A 115 9.68 2.52 -1.91
N GLY A 116 9.66 2.91 -3.19
CA GLY A 116 10.52 2.33 -4.21
C GLY A 116 10.05 0.95 -4.72
N ILE A 117 8.80 0.60 -4.48
CA ILE A 117 8.20 -0.64 -5.01
C ILE A 117 7.88 -0.41 -6.49
N ARG A 118 8.48 -1.20 -7.38
CA ARG A 118 8.29 -1.07 -8.83
C ARG A 118 7.09 -1.88 -9.29
N PHE A 119 6.27 -1.29 -10.16
CA PHE A 119 5.11 -1.97 -10.75
C PHE A 119 5.41 -2.35 -12.20
N GLU A 120 5.66 -3.64 -12.41
CA GLU A 120 5.97 -4.17 -13.75
C GLU A 120 4.75 -4.08 -14.68
N GLY A 121 4.94 -3.55 -15.89
CA GLY A 121 3.86 -3.32 -16.83
C GLY A 121 3.04 -2.04 -16.58
N HIS A 122 3.44 -1.20 -15.62
CA HIS A 122 2.83 0.12 -15.45
C HIS A 122 3.14 1.02 -16.66
N PRO A 123 2.14 1.71 -17.23
CA PRO A 123 2.31 2.48 -18.47
C PRO A 123 3.21 3.72 -18.33
N ASP A 124 3.32 4.31 -17.13
CA ASP A 124 4.07 5.55 -16.88
C ASP A 124 4.46 5.65 -15.40
N LEU A 125 5.44 4.84 -14.98
CA LEU A 125 5.89 4.76 -13.57
C LEU A 125 6.92 5.85 -13.28
N ARG A 126 6.47 7.05 -13.03
CA ARG A 126 7.28 8.20 -12.60
C ARG A 126 6.81 8.74 -11.26
N ARG A 127 7.68 9.49 -10.58
CA ARG A 127 7.38 10.09 -9.28
C ARG A 127 6.18 11.04 -9.35
N MET A 128 5.51 11.26 -8.21
CA MET A 128 4.36 12.16 -8.08
C MET A 128 4.62 13.32 -7.14
N TYR A 129 5.23 13.05 -6.00
CA TYR A 129 5.44 14.00 -4.92
C TYR A 129 6.87 14.46 -4.82
N MET A 130 7.82 13.54 -5.03
CA MET A 130 9.24 13.87 -4.95
C MET A 130 9.76 14.33 -6.31
N PRO A 131 10.79 15.21 -6.34
CA PRO A 131 11.54 15.51 -7.55
C PRO A 131 12.10 14.25 -8.21
N GLU A 132 12.28 14.25 -9.53
CA GLU A 132 12.76 13.07 -10.26
C GLU A 132 14.19 12.67 -9.86
N ASP A 133 15.01 13.64 -9.45
CA ASP A 133 16.37 13.49 -8.98
C ASP A 133 16.49 13.14 -7.48
N PHE A 134 15.37 12.98 -6.78
CA PHE A 134 15.38 12.60 -5.37
C PHE A 134 15.65 11.11 -5.21
N GLU A 135 16.83 10.75 -4.70
CA GLU A 135 17.35 9.39 -4.65
C GLU A 135 16.72 8.50 -3.56
N TYR A 136 15.89 9.07 -2.68
CA TYR A 136 15.36 8.38 -1.49
C TYR A 136 13.86 8.10 -1.60
N TYR A 137 13.38 7.29 -0.63
CA TYR A 137 11.97 6.94 -0.49
C TYR A 137 11.46 7.32 0.91
N PRO A 138 10.67 8.42 1.02
CA PRO A 138 10.41 9.08 2.31
C PRO A 138 9.62 8.28 3.33
N LEU A 139 8.84 7.28 2.91
CA LEU A 139 8.04 6.48 3.83
C LEU A 139 8.72 5.17 4.24
N ARG A 140 9.93 4.90 3.79
CA ARG A 140 10.73 3.81 4.34
C ARG A 140 11.12 4.10 5.79
N LYS A 141 11.12 3.08 6.63
CA LYS A 141 11.41 3.20 8.06
C LYS A 141 12.86 3.59 8.37
N ASP A 142 13.77 3.34 7.46
CA ASP A 142 15.17 3.75 7.51
C ASP A 142 15.42 5.17 6.98
N PHE A 143 14.40 5.83 6.41
CA PHE A 143 14.52 7.22 5.98
C PHE A 143 14.54 8.15 7.21
N PRO A 144 15.54 9.08 7.32
CA PRO A 144 15.66 9.95 8.48
C PRO A 144 14.47 10.90 8.65
N LEU A 145 13.92 10.99 9.87
CA LEU A 145 12.80 11.91 10.18
C LEU A 145 13.12 13.38 9.93
N ILE A 146 14.39 13.75 10.04
CA ILE A 146 14.88 15.14 9.83
C ILE A 146 15.04 15.43 8.32
N GLY A 147 14.87 14.42 7.48
CA GLY A 147 15.18 14.49 6.04
C GLY A 147 16.66 14.31 5.76
N VAL A 148 17.04 14.39 4.49
CA VAL A 148 18.43 14.25 4.04
C VAL A 148 19.06 15.64 4.05
N PRO A 149 20.21 15.84 4.72
CA PRO A 149 20.89 17.13 4.76
C PRO A 149 21.17 17.64 3.33
N GLY A 150 20.72 18.88 3.05
CA GLY A 150 20.93 19.53 1.76
C GLY A 150 19.92 19.19 0.66
N SER A 151 18.99 18.25 0.88
CA SER A 151 18.00 17.87 -0.14
C SER A 151 16.83 18.86 -0.25
N ILE A 152 16.43 19.47 0.86
CA ILE A 152 15.44 20.57 0.92
C ILE A 152 15.90 21.51 2.01
N PRO A 153 15.96 22.85 1.78
CA PRO A 153 16.18 23.78 2.87
C PRO A 153 15.01 23.67 3.86
N LEU A 154 15.25 23.06 5.00
CA LEU A 154 14.28 23.07 6.09
C LEU A 154 14.05 24.53 6.49
N PRO A 155 12.79 24.95 6.74
CA PRO A 155 12.55 26.27 7.30
C PRO A 155 13.42 26.43 8.56
N GLU A 156 14.18 27.51 8.64
CA GLU A 156 14.91 27.83 9.87
C GLU A 156 13.88 27.95 10.98
N PHE A 157 13.83 26.95 11.84
CA PHE A 157 13.05 27.07 13.07
C PHE A 157 13.66 28.21 13.86
N ASP A 158 12.89 29.28 14.09
CA ASP A 158 13.30 30.36 14.93
C ASP A 158 13.64 29.82 16.33
N LYS A 159 14.93 29.74 16.61
CA LYS A 159 15.45 29.24 17.90
C LYS A 159 14.95 30.02 19.08
N LYS A 160 14.28 31.18 18.84
CA LYS A 160 13.65 32.03 19.84
C LYS A 160 12.17 31.73 20.05
N ALA A 161 11.54 30.90 19.21
CA ALA A 161 10.19 30.46 19.49
C ALA A 161 10.18 29.66 20.79
N PRO A 162 9.34 30.00 21.78
CA PRO A 162 9.24 29.21 22.99
C PRO A 162 8.92 27.77 22.61
N LYS A 163 9.68 26.82 23.18
CA LYS A 163 9.39 25.40 23.04
C LYS A 163 7.95 25.20 23.46
N GLN A 164 7.03 25.16 22.50
CA GLN A 164 5.69 24.69 22.77
C GLN A 164 5.86 23.23 23.15
N ASP A 165 5.56 22.92 24.41
CA ASP A 165 5.52 21.57 24.94
C ASP A 165 4.53 20.75 24.09
N ALA A 166 5.03 20.15 23.02
CA ALA A 166 4.26 19.26 22.15
C ALA A 166 3.78 18.01 22.91
N GLY A 167 4.25 17.79 24.15
CA GLY A 167 3.89 16.66 24.99
C GLY A 167 2.64 16.86 25.87
N ARG A 168 2.11 18.08 26.02
CA ARG A 168 1.01 18.32 26.98
C ARG A 168 -0.40 18.27 26.44
N ARG A 169 -0.61 18.16 25.15
CA ARG A 169 -1.97 18.15 24.58
C ARG A 169 -2.64 16.77 24.49
N TYR A 170 -1.93 15.68 24.74
CA TYR A 170 -2.50 14.33 24.61
C TYR A 170 -3.00 13.71 25.92
N ASN A 171 -2.77 14.33 27.09
CA ASN A 171 -3.14 13.76 28.38
C ASN A 171 -4.15 14.58 29.20
N GLN A 172 -4.90 15.50 28.58
CA GLN A 172 -6.09 16.05 29.23
C GLN A 172 -7.34 15.40 28.60
N GLY A 173 -7.52 14.12 28.90
CA GLY A 173 -8.83 13.49 28.87
C GLY A 173 -9.65 14.09 30.01
N GLU A 174 -10.63 14.91 29.64
CA GLU A 174 -11.64 15.37 30.58
C GLU A 174 -12.32 14.17 31.22
N GLN A 175 -12.18 14.06 32.51
CA GLN A 175 -13.09 13.25 33.32
C GLN A 175 -14.42 14.04 33.42
N ILE A 176 -15.44 13.51 32.81
CA ILE A 176 -16.85 13.78 33.16
C ILE A 176 -17.48 12.47 33.56
#